data_c29ec48cd03efd39da1c1f11a13b1362
#
_entry.id   c29ec48cd03efd39da1c1f11a13b1362
#
_cell.length_a   1.000
_cell.length_b   1.000
_cell.length_c   1.000
_cell.angle_alpha   90.00
_cell.angle_beta   90.00
_cell.angle_gamma   90.00
#
_symmetry.space_group_name_H-M   'P 1'
#
loop_
_entity.id
_entity.type
_entity.pdbx_description
1 polymer ?
#
loop_
_entity_poly.entity_id
_entity_poly.type
_entity_poly.pdbx_seq_one_letter_code
_entity_poly.pdbx_strand_id
1 'polypeptide(L)'
;MNDDDILFDDAADQVVDLGNQIADANPEADLWAIADGLIAGAVHFWLYAHQPDDQADEEDMEGLMTASARIDALVGLLRESAIDSEYLHSPNDLDAGRA
;
A
#
# COMPACT_ATOMS: atom_id res chain seq x y z
N MET A 1 7.62 4.78 -20.50
CA MET A 1 6.89 4.86 -19.22
C MET A 1 5.65 5.70 -19.44
N ASN A 2 4.50 5.23 -19.02
CA ASN A 2 3.27 6.00 -19.21
C ASN A 2 2.97 6.86 -17.98
N ASP A 3 1.96 7.71 -18.11
CA ASP A 3 1.61 8.65 -17.04
C ASP A 3 1.15 7.95 -15.77
N ASP A 4 0.54 6.77 -15.91
CA ASP A 4 0.06 6.02 -14.74
C ASP A 4 1.21 5.48 -13.90
N ASP A 5 2.31 5.07 -14.52
CA ASP A 5 3.49 4.62 -13.79
C ASP A 5 4.13 5.77 -13.03
N ILE A 6 4.16 6.96 -13.63
CA ILE A 6 4.68 8.16 -12.97
C ILE A 6 3.80 8.53 -11.78
N LEU A 7 2.49 8.46 -11.94
CA LEU A 7 1.55 8.77 -10.86
C LEU A 7 1.65 7.76 -9.72
N PHE A 8 1.86 6.48 -10.04
CA PHE A 8 2.07 5.45 -9.02
C PHE A 8 3.28 5.81 -8.15
N ASP A 9 4.40 6.11 -8.79
CA ASP A 9 5.63 6.43 -8.06
C ASP A 9 5.49 7.73 -7.26
N ASP A 10 4.86 8.74 -7.85
CA ASP A 10 4.63 10.02 -7.16
C ASP A 10 3.74 9.85 -5.93
N ALA A 11 2.68 9.06 -6.05
CA ALA A 11 1.78 8.81 -4.93
C ALA A 11 2.51 8.09 -3.80
N ALA A 12 3.34 7.10 -4.15
CA ALA A 12 4.12 6.38 -3.14
C ALA A 12 5.10 7.33 -2.44
N ASP A 13 5.79 8.18 -3.20
CA ASP A 13 6.72 9.16 -2.62
C ASP A 13 6.00 10.15 -1.70
N GLN A 14 4.81 10.59 -2.08
CA GLN A 14 4.03 11.51 -1.26
C GLN A 14 3.59 10.88 0.06
N VAL A 15 3.29 9.59 0.07
CA VAL A 15 2.95 8.89 1.30
C VAL A 15 4.15 8.86 2.25
N VAL A 16 5.34 8.58 1.73
CA VAL A 16 6.56 8.59 2.54
C VAL A 16 6.81 9.99 3.11
N ASP A 17 6.68 11.01 2.27
CA ASP A 17 6.86 12.40 2.72
C ASP A 17 5.85 12.76 3.81
N LEU A 18 4.60 12.35 3.65
CA LEU A 18 3.58 12.61 4.66
C LEU A 18 3.93 11.94 5.99
N GLY A 19 4.37 10.69 5.94
CA GLY A 19 4.81 9.97 7.13
C GLY A 19 5.94 10.70 7.85
N ASN A 20 6.91 11.19 7.09
CA ASN A 20 8.03 11.95 7.65
C ASN A 20 7.57 13.27 8.27
N GLN A 21 6.64 13.97 7.62
CA GLN A 21 6.09 15.21 8.15
C GLN A 21 5.34 14.99 9.46
N ILE A 22 4.55 13.93 9.53
CA ILE A 22 3.80 13.62 10.75
C ILE A 22 4.77 13.26 11.88
N ALA A 23 5.78 12.46 11.58
CA ALA A 23 6.78 12.07 12.58
C ALA A 23 7.55 13.29 13.09
N ASP A 24 7.96 14.18 12.20
CA ASP A 24 8.71 15.38 12.57
C ASP A 24 7.87 16.33 13.44
N ALA A 25 6.56 16.41 13.15
CA ALA A 25 5.65 17.26 13.92
C ALA A 25 5.31 16.65 15.29
N ASN A 26 5.55 15.36 15.47
CA ASN A 26 5.21 14.63 16.69
C ASN A 26 6.39 13.78 17.13
N PRO A 27 7.49 14.40 17.61
CA PRO A 27 8.73 13.67 17.86
C PRO A 27 8.65 12.59 18.94
N GLU A 28 7.64 12.65 19.78
CA GLU A 28 7.44 11.63 20.83
C GLU A 28 6.40 10.58 20.47
N ALA A 29 5.81 10.68 19.26
CA ALA A 29 4.81 9.72 18.85
C ALA A 29 5.44 8.38 18.49
N ASP A 30 4.64 7.32 18.65
CA ASP A 30 5.03 5.98 18.23
C ASP A 30 5.05 5.92 16.70
N LEU A 31 6.21 5.69 16.14
CA LEU A 31 6.38 5.63 14.70
C LEU A 31 5.55 4.48 14.08
N TRP A 32 5.38 3.39 14.80
CA TRP A 32 4.55 2.26 14.33
C TRP A 32 3.09 2.68 14.16
N ALA A 33 2.58 3.47 15.09
CA ALA A 33 1.20 3.95 14.98
C ALA A 33 1.01 4.85 13.76
N ILE A 34 1.98 5.69 13.47
CA ILE A 34 1.95 6.53 12.26
C ILE A 34 1.96 5.65 11.01
N ALA A 35 2.87 4.68 10.97
CA ALA A 35 2.99 3.78 9.81
C ALA A 35 1.70 3.00 9.58
N ASP A 36 1.13 2.43 10.63
CA ASP A 36 -0.11 1.66 10.54
C ASP A 36 -1.27 2.54 10.09
N GLY A 37 -1.32 3.77 10.59
CA GLY A 37 -2.36 4.73 10.20
C GLY A 37 -2.28 5.11 8.72
N LEU A 38 -1.07 5.28 8.20
CA LEU A 38 -0.88 5.58 6.77
C LEU A 38 -1.38 4.42 5.92
N ILE A 39 -1.10 3.18 6.32
CA ILE A 39 -1.58 2.01 5.60
C ILE A 39 -3.11 1.95 5.67
N ALA A 40 -3.69 2.17 6.84
CA ALA A 40 -5.15 2.14 6.99
C ALA A 40 -5.82 3.16 6.07
N GLY A 41 -5.28 4.37 6.01
CA GLY A 41 -5.81 5.41 5.14
C GLY A 41 -5.66 5.05 3.67
N ALA A 42 -4.51 4.50 3.29
CA ALA A 42 -4.27 4.07 1.92
C ALA A 42 -5.22 2.94 1.51
N VAL A 43 -5.45 1.98 2.39
CA VAL A 43 -6.39 0.88 2.14
C VAL A 43 -7.79 1.41 1.92
N HIS A 44 -8.22 2.37 2.75
CA HIS A 44 -9.54 2.97 2.61
C HIS A 44 -9.69 3.64 1.24
N PHE A 45 -8.72 4.44 0.84
CA PHE A 45 -8.74 5.11 -0.46
C PHE A 45 -8.73 4.09 -1.60
N TRP A 46 -7.90 3.05 -1.47
CA TRP A 46 -7.79 2.00 -2.49
C TRP A 46 -9.13 1.30 -2.71
N LEU A 47 -9.80 0.95 -1.61
CA LEU A 47 -11.12 0.30 -1.69
C LEU A 47 -12.17 1.22 -2.31
N TYR A 48 -12.11 2.50 -1.97
CA TYR A 48 -13.00 3.49 -2.59
C TYR A 48 -12.77 3.58 -4.10
N ALA A 49 -11.52 3.62 -4.50
CA ALA A 49 -11.15 3.78 -5.91
C ALA A 49 -11.44 2.52 -6.74
N HIS A 50 -11.51 1.36 -6.09
CA HIS A 50 -11.73 0.08 -6.78
C HIS A 50 -13.14 -0.46 -6.60
N GLN A 51 -14.11 0.40 -6.33
CA GLN A 51 -15.50 -0.04 -6.28
C GLN A 51 -15.97 -0.45 -7.66
N PRO A 52 -16.71 -1.57 -7.78
CA PRO A 52 -17.30 -1.95 -9.07
C PRO A 52 -18.31 -0.90 -9.50
N ASP A 53 -18.35 -0.67 -10.80
CA ASP A 53 -19.15 0.39 -11.36
C ASP A 53 -19.87 -0.18 -12.59
N ASP A 54 -21.10 0.28 -12.86
CA ASP A 54 -21.91 -0.22 -13.95
C ASP A 54 -21.28 0.02 -15.33
N GLN A 55 -20.35 0.94 -15.41
CA GLN A 55 -19.67 1.27 -16.67
C GLN A 55 -18.37 0.52 -16.88
N ALA A 56 -17.89 -0.21 -15.87
CA ALA A 56 -16.68 -1.00 -16.00
C ALA A 56 -16.95 -2.23 -16.85
N ASP A 57 -15.94 -2.67 -17.60
CA ASP A 57 -16.01 -3.91 -18.36
C ASP A 57 -16.08 -5.11 -17.41
N GLU A 58 -16.70 -6.20 -17.86
CA GLU A 58 -16.76 -7.42 -17.08
C GLU A 58 -15.37 -7.90 -16.64
N GLU A 59 -14.39 -7.80 -17.54
CA GLU A 59 -13.01 -8.19 -17.20
C GLU A 59 -12.44 -7.35 -16.09
N ASP A 60 -12.67 -6.05 -16.14
CA ASP A 60 -12.16 -5.13 -15.12
C ASP A 60 -12.82 -5.36 -13.77
N MET A 61 -14.08 -5.81 -13.80
CA MET A 61 -14.85 -6.03 -12.58
C MET A 61 -14.61 -7.39 -11.96
N GLU A 62 -14.09 -8.35 -12.70
CA GLU A 62 -13.92 -9.72 -12.24
C GLU A 62 -13.18 -9.81 -10.91
N GLY A 63 -12.08 -9.08 -10.80
CA GLY A 63 -11.28 -9.05 -9.57
C GLY A 63 -11.80 -8.12 -8.50
N LEU A 64 -12.96 -7.46 -8.72
CA LEU A 64 -13.50 -6.45 -7.80
C LEU A 64 -14.94 -6.72 -7.39
N MET A 65 -15.55 -7.78 -7.91
CA MET A 65 -16.98 -8.02 -7.75
C MET A 65 -17.38 -8.40 -6.33
N THR A 66 -16.50 -9.02 -5.58
CA THR A 66 -16.81 -9.44 -4.22
C THR A 66 -15.83 -8.82 -3.24
N ALA A 67 -16.25 -8.71 -1.99
CA ALA A 67 -15.36 -8.25 -0.94
C ALA A 67 -14.11 -9.14 -0.84
N SER A 68 -14.30 -10.44 -0.97
CA SER A 68 -13.19 -11.39 -0.93
C SER A 68 -12.21 -11.16 -2.07
N ALA A 69 -12.71 -10.92 -3.29
CA ALA A 69 -11.85 -10.65 -4.44
C ALA A 69 -11.07 -9.35 -4.26
N ARG A 70 -11.73 -8.32 -3.70
CA ARG A 70 -11.06 -7.05 -3.44
C ARG A 70 -9.93 -7.20 -2.40
N ILE A 71 -10.18 -7.97 -1.34
CA ILE A 71 -9.14 -8.25 -0.34
C ILE A 71 -7.97 -8.98 -0.99
N ASP A 72 -8.24 -9.99 -1.81
CA ASP A 72 -7.18 -10.76 -2.46
C ASP A 72 -6.31 -9.87 -3.36
N ALA A 73 -6.96 -8.98 -4.12
CA ALA A 73 -6.23 -8.05 -4.99
C ALA A 73 -5.36 -7.10 -4.16
N LEU A 74 -5.91 -6.58 -3.06
CA LEU A 74 -5.18 -5.68 -2.18
C LEU A 74 -4.00 -6.38 -1.51
N VAL A 75 -4.21 -7.59 -1.02
CA VAL A 75 -3.13 -8.37 -0.39
C VAL A 75 -2.01 -8.62 -1.39
N GLY A 76 -2.35 -8.94 -2.63
CA GLY A 76 -1.36 -9.14 -3.69
C GLY A 76 -0.51 -7.89 -3.92
N LEU A 77 -1.16 -6.73 -4.00
CA LEU A 77 -0.47 -5.46 -4.19
C LEU A 77 0.45 -5.16 -3.00
N LEU A 78 -0.04 -5.32 -1.78
CA LEU A 78 0.75 -5.06 -0.58
C LEU A 78 1.95 -6.00 -0.51
N ARG A 79 1.75 -7.25 -0.86
CA ARG A 79 2.83 -8.24 -0.86
C ARG A 79 3.91 -7.88 -1.87
N GLU A 80 3.53 -7.54 -3.08
CA GLU A 80 4.49 -7.13 -4.12
C GLU A 80 5.25 -5.89 -3.70
N SER A 81 4.56 -4.91 -3.13
CA SER A 81 5.19 -3.68 -2.67
C SER A 81 6.19 -3.95 -1.56
N ALA A 82 5.86 -4.86 -0.64
CA ALA A 82 6.78 -5.24 0.44
C ALA A 82 8.01 -5.96 -0.10
N ILE A 83 7.81 -6.88 -1.04
CA ILE A 83 8.93 -7.63 -1.63
C ILE A 83 9.90 -6.69 -2.35
N ASP A 84 9.39 -5.65 -2.99
CA ASP A 84 10.21 -4.69 -3.73
C ASP A 84 10.89 -3.66 -2.81
N SER A 85 10.48 -3.57 -1.56
CA SER A 85 11.04 -2.59 -0.65
C SER A 85 12.42 -3.00 -0.14
N GLU A 86 13.35 -2.05 -0.14
CA GLU A 86 14.68 -2.28 0.44
C GLU A 86 14.63 -2.53 1.95
N TYR A 87 13.52 -2.20 2.60
CA TYR A 87 13.36 -2.35 4.04
C TYR A 87 12.67 -3.65 4.45
N LEU A 88 12.34 -4.53 3.50
CA LEU A 88 11.69 -5.80 3.84
C LEU A 88 12.57 -6.66 4.73
N HIS A 89 13.84 -6.79 4.38
CA HIS A 89 14.80 -7.57 5.16
C HIS A 89 15.62 -6.66 6.05
N SER A 90 15.85 -7.12 7.26
CA SER A 90 16.67 -6.39 8.23
C SER A 90 17.87 -7.24 8.59
N PRO A 91 19.02 -6.63 8.90
CA PRO A 91 20.19 -7.38 9.39
C PRO A 91 19.90 -8.20 10.63
N ASN A 92 18.83 -7.84 11.35
CA ASN A 92 18.44 -8.52 12.58
C ASN A 92 17.33 -9.54 12.39
N ASP A 93 16.95 -9.84 11.15
CA ASP A 93 15.89 -10.83 10.87
C ASP A 93 16.35 -12.21 11.29
N LEU A 94 15.61 -12.82 12.18
CA LEU A 94 15.93 -14.16 12.66
C LEU A 94 15.66 -15.21 11.59
N ASP A 95 14.67 -15.00 10.76
CA ASP A 95 14.29 -15.96 9.73
C ASP A 95 15.20 -15.94 8.52
N ALA A 96 15.74 -14.78 8.19
CA ALA A 96 16.53 -14.60 6.98
C ALA A 96 17.80 -15.44 7.00
N GLY A 97 18.38 -15.64 8.16
CA GLY A 97 19.61 -16.41 8.30
C GLY A 97 19.41 -17.89 8.51
N ARG A 98 18.18 -18.36 8.50
CA ARG A 98 17.87 -19.76 8.84
C ARG A 98 17.30 -20.55 7.70
N ALA A 99 17.10 -19.93 6.63
CA ALA A 99 16.46 -20.58 5.48
C ALA A 99 17.24 -21.78 4.99
#